data_a66a5cf2f18c9d05c2d6b96762303036
#
_entry.id   a66a5cf2f18c9d05c2d6b96762303036
#
_cell.length_a   1.000
_cell.length_b   1.000
_cell.length_c   1.000
_cell.angle_alpha   90.00
_cell.angle_beta   90.00
_cell.angle_gamma   90.00
#
_symmetry.space_group_name_H-M   'P 1'
#
loop_
_entity.id
_entity.type
_entity.pdbx_description
1 polymer ?
#
loop_
_entity_poly.entity_id
_entity_poly.type
_entity_poly.pdbx_seq_one_letter_code
_entity_poly.pdbx_strand_id
1 'polypeptide(L)'
;MFTGIINSIGNIESRNIDEIQISTDNDLYHGLDSGTSISVDGTCLTLRDYNDDFLNFQVSEETFSRTVAKEYEKDVKTNLELPATLTTFLSGHIVQGHVDNTSVVTNIVENDNNLWTYHFKNTDTRYIVDKGSVTINGISLTVVNPDKE
;
A
#
# COMPACT_ATOMS: atom_id res chain seq x y z
N MET A 1 -3.36 6.31 -9.94
CA MET A 1 -4.01 6.97 -8.78
C MET A 1 -4.95 5.99 -8.10
N PHE A 2 -5.08 6.06 -6.79
CA PHE A 2 -5.80 5.11 -5.93
C PHE A 2 -6.71 5.86 -4.96
N THR A 3 -7.47 5.13 -4.16
CA THR A 3 -8.43 5.70 -3.19
C THR A 3 -8.04 5.44 -1.74
N GLY A 4 -7.10 4.52 -1.50
CA GLY A 4 -6.75 4.01 -0.18
C GLY A 4 -7.77 3.00 0.37
N ILE A 5 -8.55 2.38 -0.51
CA ILE A 5 -9.50 1.31 -0.18
C ILE A 5 -8.97 0.00 -0.75
N ILE A 6 -8.56 -0.88 0.13
CA ILE A 6 -7.96 -2.17 -0.24
C ILE A 6 -9.00 -3.06 -0.90
N ASN A 7 -8.66 -3.60 -2.07
CA ASN A 7 -9.54 -4.50 -2.83
C ASN A 7 -9.23 -5.98 -2.56
N SER A 8 -7.99 -6.29 -2.23
CA SER A 8 -7.53 -7.66 -2.01
C SER A 8 -6.30 -7.73 -1.13
N ILE A 9 -6.01 -8.93 -0.66
CA ILE A 9 -4.73 -9.28 -0.06
C ILE A 9 -3.96 -10.15 -1.06
N GLY A 10 -2.70 -9.77 -1.30
CA GLY A 10 -1.75 -10.58 -2.04
C GLY A 10 -0.79 -11.32 -1.11
N ASN A 11 -0.16 -12.36 -1.63
CA ASN A 11 0.93 -13.05 -0.97
C ASN A 11 2.21 -12.83 -1.79
N ILE A 12 3.29 -12.48 -1.14
CA ILE A 12 4.61 -12.41 -1.79
C ILE A 12 5.07 -13.84 -2.07
N GLU A 13 5.26 -14.16 -3.33
CA GLU A 13 5.79 -15.46 -3.76
C GLU A 13 7.32 -15.43 -3.86
N SER A 14 7.84 -14.32 -4.38
CA SER A 14 9.28 -14.10 -4.44
C SER A 14 9.61 -12.60 -4.49
N ARG A 15 10.79 -12.26 -4.00
CA ARG A 15 11.44 -10.96 -4.19
C ARG A 15 12.89 -11.16 -4.59
N ASN A 16 13.27 -10.58 -5.69
CA ASN A 16 14.64 -10.55 -6.21
C ASN A 16 15.21 -9.12 -6.17
N ILE A 17 16.35 -8.91 -6.80
CA ILE A 17 17.05 -7.63 -6.78
C ILE A 17 16.25 -6.47 -7.41
N ASP A 18 15.42 -6.77 -8.40
CA ASP A 18 14.62 -5.80 -9.17
C ASP A 18 13.21 -6.30 -9.52
N GLU A 19 12.76 -7.38 -8.87
CA GLU A 19 11.48 -8.01 -9.19
C GLU A 19 10.74 -8.46 -7.94
N ILE A 20 9.41 -8.28 -7.96
CA ILE A 20 8.47 -8.85 -6.98
C ILE A 20 7.42 -9.64 -7.74
N GLN A 21 7.11 -10.82 -7.21
CA GLN A 21 6.03 -11.68 -7.69
C GLN A 21 4.99 -11.85 -6.58
N ILE A 22 3.72 -11.63 -6.92
CA ILE A 22 2.60 -11.65 -5.96
C ILE A 22 1.49 -12.53 -6.52
N SER A 23 0.94 -13.41 -5.68
CA SER A 23 -0.31 -14.13 -5.94
C SER A 23 -1.49 -13.50 -5.20
N THR A 24 -2.70 -13.67 -5.76
CA THR A 24 -3.96 -13.29 -5.10
C THR A 24 -5.09 -14.15 -5.64
N ASP A 25 -6.03 -14.53 -4.76
CA ASP A 25 -7.21 -15.30 -5.13
C ASP A 25 -8.35 -14.43 -5.70
N ASN A 26 -8.12 -13.12 -5.85
CA ASN A 26 -9.15 -12.21 -6.32
C ASN A 26 -9.14 -12.09 -7.84
N ASP A 27 -10.19 -12.60 -8.49
CA ASP A 27 -10.36 -12.63 -9.95
C ASP A 27 -10.22 -11.24 -10.63
N LEU A 28 -10.42 -10.13 -9.89
CA LEU A 28 -10.23 -8.78 -10.42
C LEU A 28 -8.78 -8.49 -10.85
N TYR A 29 -7.83 -9.26 -10.37
CA TYR A 29 -6.40 -9.12 -10.69
C TYR A 29 -5.94 -10.08 -11.79
N HIS A 30 -6.81 -11.02 -12.20
CA HIS A 30 -6.47 -12.01 -13.20
C HIS A 30 -6.52 -11.40 -14.61
N GLY A 31 -5.51 -11.68 -15.40
CA GLY A 31 -5.45 -11.25 -16.81
C GLY A 31 -5.33 -9.74 -17.02
N LEU A 32 -4.81 -9.01 -16.03
CA LEU A 32 -4.54 -7.59 -16.19
C LEU A 32 -3.46 -7.34 -17.24
N ASP A 33 -3.62 -6.27 -18.00
CA ASP A 33 -2.66 -5.87 -19.03
C ASP A 33 -1.34 -5.38 -18.42
N SER A 34 -0.23 -5.70 -19.09
CA SER A 34 1.07 -5.08 -18.83
C SER A 34 0.96 -3.56 -18.87
N GLY A 35 1.62 -2.89 -17.95
CA GLY A 35 1.53 -1.42 -17.78
C GLY A 35 0.44 -0.99 -16.81
N THR A 36 -0.43 -1.89 -16.32
CA THR A 36 -1.41 -1.55 -15.28
C THR A 36 -0.68 -1.16 -13.99
N SER A 37 -1.08 -0.02 -13.41
CA SER A 37 -0.59 0.40 -12.09
C SER A 37 -1.40 -0.30 -11.01
N ILE A 38 -0.72 -0.91 -10.04
CA ILE A 38 -1.34 -1.54 -8.86
C ILE A 38 -0.68 -0.95 -7.61
N SER A 39 -1.48 -0.59 -6.62
CA SER A 39 -0.96 -0.22 -5.30
C SER A 39 -0.66 -1.49 -4.51
N VAL A 40 0.60 -1.66 -4.11
CA VAL A 40 1.08 -2.74 -3.25
C VAL A 40 1.57 -2.11 -1.95
N ASP A 41 0.89 -2.35 -0.84
CA ASP A 41 1.11 -1.65 0.43
C ASP A 41 1.26 -0.13 0.27
N GLY A 42 0.43 0.48 -0.60
CA GLY A 42 0.46 1.91 -0.88
C GLY A 42 1.53 2.35 -1.88
N THR A 43 2.39 1.46 -2.34
CA THR A 43 3.38 1.74 -3.38
C THR A 43 2.77 1.50 -4.76
N CYS A 44 2.78 2.51 -5.61
CA CYS A 44 2.36 2.37 -7.02
C CYS A 44 3.42 1.57 -7.77
N LEU A 45 3.11 0.32 -8.11
CA LEU A 45 3.95 -0.53 -8.95
C LEU A 45 3.30 -0.74 -10.31
N THR A 46 4.12 -0.81 -11.35
CA THR A 46 3.66 -1.10 -12.70
C THR A 46 3.77 -2.59 -12.96
N LEU A 47 2.64 -3.21 -13.31
CA LEU A 47 2.58 -4.60 -13.68
C LEU A 47 3.41 -4.82 -14.96
N ARG A 48 4.43 -5.67 -14.90
CA ARG A 48 5.20 -6.07 -16.07
C ARG A 48 4.43 -7.08 -16.92
N ASP A 49 3.92 -8.11 -16.26
CA ASP A 49 3.09 -9.14 -16.86
C ASP A 49 2.30 -9.90 -15.79
N TYR A 50 1.23 -10.57 -16.25
CA TYR A 50 0.47 -11.55 -15.48
C TYR A 50 0.66 -12.91 -16.14
N ASN A 51 1.25 -13.85 -15.43
CA ASN A 51 1.46 -15.21 -15.93
C ASN A 51 1.39 -16.23 -14.77
N ASP A 52 1.01 -17.47 -15.08
CA ASP A 52 0.95 -18.57 -14.12
C ASP A 52 0.25 -18.20 -12.79
N ASP A 53 -0.80 -17.35 -12.87
CA ASP A 53 -1.56 -16.78 -11.73
C ASP A 53 -0.77 -15.83 -10.83
N PHE A 54 0.33 -15.27 -11.33
CA PHE A 54 1.15 -14.29 -10.61
C PHE A 54 1.17 -12.93 -11.27
N LEU A 55 1.12 -11.90 -10.41
CA LEU A 55 1.41 -10.52 -10.76
C LEU A 55 2.93 -10.29 -10.66
N ASN A 56 3.57 -9.97 -11.77
CA ASN A 56 5.01 -9.74 -11.84
C ASN A 56 5.32 -8.25 -11.98
N PHE A 57 6.09 -7.71 -11.06
CA PHE A 57 6.47 -6.30 -11.03
C PHE A 57 7.98 -6.15 -11.16
N GLN A 58 8.41 -5.20 -12.01
CA GLN A 58 9.78 -4.73 -11.98
C GLN A 58 9.87 -3.53 -11.04
N VAL A 59 10.80 -3.58 -10.10
CA VAL A 59 10.90 -2.60 -9.01
C VAL A 59 12.31 -2.01 -8.97
N SER A 60 12.41 -0.67 -8.95
CA SER A 60 13.69 0.01 -8.89
C SER A 60 14.34 -0.09 -7.51
N GLU A 61 15.66 0.03 -7.46
CA GLU A 61 16.42 0.12 -6.20
C GLU A 61 15.93 1.29 -5.31
N GLU A 62 15.58 2.43 -5.92
CA GLU A 62 15.01 3.56 -5.19
C GLU A 62 13.69 3.19 -4.51
N THR A 63 12.80 2.50 -5.21
CA THR A 63 11.52 2.03 -4.63
C THR A 63 11.78 1.08 -3.47
N PHE A 64 12.66 0.11 -3.61
CA PHE A 64 13.03 -0.77 -2.51
C PHE A 64 13.60 0.01 -1.31
N SER A 65 14.45 0.99 -1.54
CA SER A 65 15.08 1.75 -0.46
C SER A 65 14.10 2.64 0.32
N ARG A 66 13.04 3.12 -0.34
CA ARG A 66 12.07 4.07 0.22
C ARG A 66 10.81 3.42 0.82
N THR A 67 10.58 2.15 0.55
CA THR A 67 9.32 1.49 0.91
C THR A 67 9.57 0.25 1.76
N VAL A 68 8.49 -0.33 2.27
CA VAL A 68 8.54 -1.62 3.00
C VAL A 68 8.85 -2.80 2.07
N ALA A 69 8.81 -2.62 0.76
CA ALA A 69 9.07 -3.69 -0.21
C ALA A 69 10.47 -4.32 -0.08
N LYS A 70 11.45 -3.59 0.49
CA LYS A 70 12.77 -4.15 0.82
C LYS A 70 12.73 -5.28 1.84
N GLU A 71 11.67 -5.33 2.66
CA GLU A 71 11.49 -6.30 3.75
C GLU A 71 10.58 -7.47 3.34
N TYR A 72 10.12 -7.49 2.09
CA TYR A 72 9.25 -8.57 1.62
C TYR A 72 10.01 -9.89 1.58
N GLU A 73 9.40 -10.87 2.19
CA GLU A 73 9.82 -12.27 2.18
C GLU A 73 8.67 -13.13 1.66
N LYS A 74 8.95 -14.35 1.24
CA LYS A 74 7.93 -15.29 0.80
C LYS A 74 6.85 -15.46 1.88
N ASP A 75 5.60 -15.57 1.46
CA ASP A 75 4.39 -15.73 2.28
C ASP A 75 4.00 -14.50 3.11
N VAL A 76 4.72 -13.36 2.98
CA VAL A 76 4.26 -12.08 3.53
C VAL A 76 3.03 -11.61 2.78
N LYS A 77 2.02 -11.14 3.53
CA LYS A 77 0.78 -10.60 2.97
C LYS A 77 0.94 -9.11 2.69
N THR A 78 0.39 -8.68 1.57
CA THR A 78 0.39 -7.28 1.13
C THR A 78 -1.03 -6.80 0.82
N ASN A 79 -1.29 -5.53 1.04
CA ASN A 79 -2.53 -4.88 0.64
C ASN A 79 -2.47 -4.53 -0.84
N LEU A 80 -3.50 -4.90 -1.59
CA LEU A 80 -3.61 -4.61 -3.02
C LEU A 80 -4.81 -3.71 -3.30
N GLU A 81 -4.59 -2.71 -4.17
CA GLU A 81 -5.64 -1.86 -4.71
C GLU A 81 -5.43 -1.64 -6.20
N LEU A 82 -6.51 -1.83 -6.99
CA LEU A 82 -6.53 -1.51 -8.41
C LEU A 82 -6.59 0.01 -8.64
N PRO A 83 -6.11 0.51 -9.79
CA PRO A 83 -6.16 1.93 -10.08
C PRO A 83 -7.61 2.44 -10.15
N ALA A 84 -7.84 3.62 -9.60
CA ALA A 84 -9.11 4.30 -9.71
C ALA A 84 -9.42 4.65 -11.18
N THR A 85 -10.67 4.44 -11.58
CA THR A 85 -11.24 4.81 -12.87
C THR A 85 -12.12 6.06 -12.73
N LEU A 86 -12.66 6.57 -13.82
CA LEU A 86 -13.60 7.70 -13.79
C LEU A 86 -14.92 7.38 -13.07
N THR A 87 -15.22 6.11 -12.86
CA THR A 87 -16.46 5.64 -12.22
C THR A 87 -16.22 5.06 -10.82
N THR A 88 -14.98 5.01 -10.35
CA THR A 88 -14.67 4.53 -9.01
C THR A 88 -15.19 5.50 -7.95
N PHE A 89 -15.89 4.99 -6.94
CA PHE A 89 -16.27 5.80 -5.77
C PHE A 89 -15.04 6.16 -4.96
N LEU A 90 -14.83 7.46 -4.71
CA LEU A 90 -13.77 7.94 -3.86
C LEU A 90 -14.20 7.84 -2.38
N SER A 91 -14.19 6.62 -1.84
CA SER A 91 -14.60 6.35 -0.44
C SER A 91 -13.51 6.67 0.59
N GLY A 92 -12.24 6.75 0.16
CA GLY A 92 -11.11 7.20 0.97
C GLY A 92 -10.71 8.63 0.60
N HIS A 93 -9.51 8.79 0.05
CA HIS A 93 -9.03 10.07 -0.48
C HIS A 93 -8.17 9.82 -1.74
N ILE A 94 -7.71 10.88 -2.41
CA ILE A 94 -6.86 10.74 -3.58
C ILE A 94 -5.45 10.33 -3.14
N VAL A 95 -5.02 9.14 -3.56
CA VAL A 95 -3.72 8.54 -3.22
C VAL A 95 -2.92 8.35 -4.51
N GLN A 96 -1.68 8.86 -4.54
CA GLN A 96 -0.80 8.72 -5.70
C GLN A 96 -0.07 7.38 -5.72
N GLY A 97 0.26 6.85 -4.54
CA GLY A 97 1.08 5.66 -4.39
C GLY A 97 2.59 5.95 -4.44
N HIS A 98 2.97 7.21 -4.27
CA HIS A 98 4.37 7.64 -4.14
C HIS A 98 4.69 7.78 -2.65
N VAL A 99 5.42 6.80 -2.13
CA VAL A 99 5.70 6.71 -0.69
C VAL A 99 6.67 7.80 -0.26
N ASP A 100 6.27 8.60 0.71
CA ASP A 100 7.10 9.66 1.28
C ASP A 100 8.12 9.10 2.27
N ASN A 101 7.66 8.17 3.13
CA ASN A 101 8.50 7.62 4.20
C ASN A 101 7.96 6.27 4.70
N THR A 102 8.76 5.60 5.52
CA THR A 102 8.35 4.41 6.29
C THR A 102 8.38 4.73 7.78
N SER A 103 7.55 4.05 8.55
CA SER A 103 7.50 4.19 10.00
C SER A 103 7.27 2.85 10.69
N VAL A 104 7.43 2.84 12.00
CA VAL A 104 7.21 1.65 12.84
C VAL A 104 6.01 1.90 13.73
N VAL A 105 5.11 0.92 13.81
CA VAL A 105 4.01 0.91 14.78
C VAL A 105 4.62 0.73 16.18
N THR A 106 4.39 1.68 17.06
CA THR A 106 4.90 1.67 18.44
C THR A 106 3.87 1.19 19.45
N ASN A 107 2.59 1.39 19.16
CA ASN A 107 1.50 0.94 20.01
C ASN A 107 0.20 0.77 19.20
N ILE A 108 -0.65 -0.14 19.64
CA ILE A 108 -1.99 -0.37 19.09
C ILE A 108 -2.97 -0.40 20.26
N VAL A 109 -3.98 0.44 20.22
CA VAL A 109 -5.01 0.54 21.27
C VAL A 109 -6.36 0.19 20.68
N GLU A 110 -7.01 -0.80 21.26
CA GLU A 110 -8.42 -1.08 20.98
C GLU A 110 -9.28 -0.11 21.81
N ASN A 111 -10.15 0.62 21.12
CA ASN A 111 -11.07 1.55 21.74
C ASN A 111 -12.50 0.96 21.72
N ASP A 112 -13.44 1.64 22.35
CA ASP A 112 -14.85 1.26 22.28
C ASP A 112 -15.37 1.23 20.83
N ASN A 113 -16.40 0.42 20.59
CA ASN A 113 -17.08 0.28 19.28
C ASN A 113 -16.20 -0.29 18.15
N ASN A 114 -15.27 -1.17 18.47
CA ASN A 114 -14.33 -1.79 17.50
C ASN A 114 -13.47 -0.77 16.74
N LEU A 115 -13.16 0.35 17.33
CA LEU A 115 -12.21 1.31 16.79
C LEU A 115 -10.80 1.00 17.29
N TRP A 116 -9.82 1.23 16.44
CA TRP A 116 -8.41 1.00 16.73
C TRP A 116 -7.62 2.27 16.53
N THR A 117 -6.73 2.58 17.47
CA THR A 117 -5.75 3.66 17.34
C THR A 117 -4.35 3.06 17.18
N TYR A 118 -3.70 3.40 16.09
CA TYR A 118 -2.33 3.01 15.80
C TYR A 118 -1.40 4.19 16.07
N HIS A 119 -0.38 3.95 16.88
CA HIS A 119 0.67 4.93 17.14
C HIS A 119 1.91 4.57 16.33
N PHE A 120 2.48 5.54 15.66
CA PHE A 120 3.65 5.38 14.82
C PHE A 120 4.83 6.14 15.43
N LYS A 121 6.05 5.62 15.22
CA LYS A 121 7.26 6.36 15.54
C LYS A 121 7.30 7.64 14.72
N ASN A 122 7.74 8.75 15.34
CA ASN A 122 7.85 10.04 14.66
C ASN A 122 8.59 9.92 13.33
N THR A 123 7.96 10.46 12.31
CA THR A 123 8.49 10.66 10.96
C THR A 123 8.42 12.14 10.64
N ASP A 124 8.65 12.52 9.40
CA ASP A 124 8.43 13.89 8.95
C ASP A 124 6.92 14.23 8.98
N THR A 125 6.51 14.99 9.98
CA THR A 125 5.10 15.37 10.20
C THR A 125 4.72 16.73 9.61
N ARG A 126 5.60 17.37 8.85
CA ARG A 126 5.39 18.74 8.31
C ARG A 126 4.09 18.91 7.53
N TYR A 127 3.63 17.87 6.88
CA TYR A 127 2.42 17.87 6.06
C TYR A 127 1.27 17.08 6.68
N ILE A 128 1.44 16.57 7.90
CA ILE A 128 0.40 15.83 8.62
C ILE A 128 -0.39 16.82 9.47
N VAL A 129 -1.71 16.85 9.26
CA VAL A 129 -2.62 17.75 9.97
C VAL A 129 -3.69 16.96 10.71
N ASP A 130 -4.09 17.44 11.89
CA ASP A 130 -5.18 16.82 12.65
C ASP A 130 -6.46 16.76 11.80
N LYS A 131 -7.16 15.62 11.86
CA LYS A 131 -8.34 15.30 11.05
C LYS A 131 -8.08 15.24 9.53
N GLY A 132 -6.84 15.36 9.10
CA GLY A 132 -6.46 15.11 7.72
C GLY A 132 -6.50 13.62 7.36
N SER A 133 -6.36 13.31 6.08
CA SER A 133 -6.22 11.95 5.58
C SER A 133 -4.74 11.60 5.40
N VAL A 134 -4.40 10.38 5.74
CA VAL A 134 -3.07 9.78 5.50
C VAL A 134 -3.24 8.37 4.95
N THR A 135 -2.33 7.96 4.10
CA THR A 135 -2.31 6.58 3.58
C THR A 135 -1.17 5.81 4.24
N ILE A 136 -1.50 4.71 4.88
CA ILE A 136 -0.52 3.81 5.52
C ILE A 136 -0.72 2.40 4.96
N ASN A 137 0.32 1.85 4.36
CA ASN A 137 0.27 0.55 3.65
C ASN A 137 -0.95 0.46 2.70
N GLY A 138 -1.23 1.54 1.98
CA GLY A 138 -2.35 1.63 1.04
C GLY A 138 -3.71 1.91 1.67
N ILE A 139 -3.83 1.96 2.99
CA ILE A 139 -5.10 2.16 3.69
C ILE A 139 -5.30 3.65 3.98
N SER A 140 -6.44 4.20 3.54
CA SER A 140 -6.87 5.56 3.87
C SER A 140 -7.30 5.64 5.33
N LEU A 141 -6.61 6.47 6.12
CA LEU A 141 -6.85 6.64 7.55
C LEU A 141 -6.99 8.12 7.90
N THR A 142 -7.64 8.39 9.04
CA THR A 142 -7.75 9.74 9.59
C THR A 142 -6.66 9.97 10.63
N VAL A 143 -5.97 11.08 10.51
CA VAL A 143 -4.98 11.55 11.50
C VAL A 143 -5.68 12.03 12.75
N VAL A 144 -5.18 11.63 13.92
CA VAL A 144 -5.68 12.05 15.23
C VAL A 144 -4.51 12.57 16.07
N ASN A 145 -4.57 13.85 16.46
CA ASN A 145 -3.61 14.51 17.33
C ASN A 145 -2.13 14.22 16.96
N PRO A 146 -1.68 14.59 15.77
CA PRO A 146 -0.29 14.38 15.38
C PRO A 146 0.64 15.23 16.25
N ASP A 147 1.64 14.62 16.84
CA ASP A 147 2.68 15.36 17.55
C ASP A 147 3.47 16.20 16.53
N LYS A 148 3.74 17.45 16.91
CA LYS A 148 4.45 18.43 16.06
C LYS A 148 5.93 18.59 16.44
N GLU A 149 6.45 17.67 17.30
CA GLU A 149 7.83 17.71 17.77
C GLU A 149 8.75 16.80 16.96
#